data_7ff43acf770846fa9745c905597e2aa1
#
_entry.id   7ff43acf770846fa9745c905597e2aa1
#
_cell.length_a   1.000
_cell.length_b   1.000
_cell.length_c   1.000
_cell.angle_alpha   90.00
_cell.angle_beta   90.00
_cell.angle_gamma   90.00
#
_symmetry.space_group_name_H-M   'P 1'
#
loop_
_entity.id
_entity.type
_entity.pdbx_description
1 polymer ?
#
loop_
_entity_poly.entity_id
_entity_poly.type
_entity_poly.pdbx_seq_one_letter_code
_entity_poly.pdbx_strand_id
1 'polypeptide(L)'
;MVDPDAVFANFVAHADGMDIAVIEGNRGLFDGKDVSGTQSTAELAKLLKAPVVLVVNAKKSTRTIAALVKGCIDFDPDVNVAGIILNRVAGKRHLGILRDSIAKYCGVPVVGAIPNLGDDSALIPGRHLGLITPSEYEYGAELRSMLLDIADNHLDVDGISEIAGAAETITSVRPDRPRGSSGNARIGYFKDSVFTFYYPENLEALERNGGQLVPVSSIADTGLPNVDALYIGGGFPETHADQLAGNRPMMESVRRAAAAGMPIYAECGGLIYLARSLKFEDRVYPMTGLFPIDLAMHAKPVGHGYTSIRVSAPNPFYPVGTSIRGHEFHYSGPEGGMQEVETCMKVEAGVGLGDARDGMVYANTLACYTHIHADGVEDWVSSMVSNAADYEMKRRDRKTENGTMGGGSQLVAI
;
A
#
# COMPACT_ATOMS: atom_id res chain seq x y z
N MET A 1 -0.65 -2.75 -12.49
CA MET A 1 0.62 -2.78 -11.76
C MET A 1 1.31 -4.12 -12.03
N VAL A 2 0.68 -5.22 -11.71
CA VAL A 2 1.23 -6.58 -11.76
C VAL A 2 0.51 -7.36 -12.87
N ASP A 3 1.20 -8.29 -13.52
CA ASP A 3 0.61 -9.13 -14.55
C ASP A 3 -0.28 -10.23 -13.92
N PRO A 4 -1.30 -10.76 -14.65
CA PRO A 4 -2.20 -11.78 -14.12
C PRO A 4 -1.50 -13.01 -13.56
N ASP A 5 -0.43 -13.47 -14.22
CA ASP A 5 0.34 -14.65 -13.76
C ASP A 5 1.04 -14.35 -12.41
N ALA A 6 1.56 -13.14 -12.23
CA ALA A 6 2.17 -12.74 -10.97
C ALA A 6 1.11 -12.54 -9.86
N VAL A 7 -0.09 -12.03 -10.19
CA VAL A 7 -1.22 -11.97 -9.24
C VAL A 7 -1.61 -13.37 -8.77
N PHE A 8 -1.73 -14.31 -9.71
CA PHE A 8 -2.05 -15.70 -9.40
C PHE A 8 -0.97 -16.36 -8.53
N ALA A 9 0.31 -16.19 -8.90
CA ALA A 9 1.44 -16.74 -8.15
C ALA A 9 1.54 -16.15 -6.72
N ASN A 10 1.25 -14.86 -6.58
CA ASN A 10 1.19 -14.18 -5.28
C ASN A 10 0.07 -14.75 -4.41
N PHE A 11 -1.14 -14.87 -4.96
CA PHE A 11 -2.27 -15.48 -4.24
C PHE A 11 -1.93 -16.90 -3.77
N VAL A 12 -1.41 -17.75 -4.63
CA VAL A 12 -1.02 -19.12 -4.26
C VAL A 12 0.02 -19.14 -3.15
N ALA A 13 1.01 -18.25 -3.21
CA ALA A 13 2.07 -18.19 -2.19
C ALA A 13 1.54 -17.82 -0.80
N HIS A 14 0.51 -16.97 -0.72
CA HIS A 14 -0.07 -16.52 0.55
C HIS A 14 -1.24 -17.38 1.04
N ALA A 15 -1.93 -18.09 0.13
CA ALA A 15 -3.00 -19.01 0.48
C ALA A 15 -2.48 -20.42 0.88
N ASP A 16 -1.22 -20.73 0.59
CA ASP A 16 -0.62 -22.04 0.91
C ASP A 16 -0.66 -22.32 2.41
N GLY A 17 -1.23 -23.47 2.78
CA GLY A 17 -1.41 -23.88 4.17
C GLY A 17 -2.55 -23.19 4.93
N MET A 18 -3.37 -22.37 4.25
CA MET A 18 -4.57 -21.78 4.85
C MET A 18 -5.80 -22.64 4.55
N ASP A 19 -6.72 -22.74 5.52
CA ASP A 19 -8.00 -23.45 5.34
C ASP A 19 -8.94 -22.68 4.40
N ILE A 20 -8.97 -21.35 4.51
CA ILE A 20 -9.81 -20.45 3.71
C ILE A 20 -9.02 -19.16 3.41
N ALA A 21 -9.07 -18.70 2.16
CA ALA A 21 -8.62 -17.39 1.74
C ALA A 21 -9.82 -16.47 1.52
N VAL A 22 -9.79 -15.27 2.12
CA VAL A 22 -10.83 -14.24 1.93
C VAL A 22 -10.23 -13.08 1.13
N ILE A 23 -10.88 -12.77 -0.01
CA ILE A 23 -10.46 -11.69 -0.89
C ILE A 23 -11.50 -10.57 -0.80
N GLU A 24 -11.07 -9.39 -0.36
CA GLU A 24 -11.91 -8.20 -0.38
C GLU A 24 -11.98 -7.63 -1.80
N GLY A 25 -13.20 -7.53 -2.34
CA GLY A 25 -13.46 -6.84 -3.59
C GLY A 25 -13.50 -5.32 -3.39
N ASN A 26 -12.92 -4.57 -4.32
CA ASN A 26 -12.96 -3.10 -4.30
C ASN A 26 -14.06 -2.58 -5.23
N ARG A 27 -14.83 -1.61 -4.78
CA ARG A 27 -15.95 -0.97 -5.52
C ARG A 27 -17.05 -1.98 -5.89
N GLY A 28 -17.79 -1.73 -6.99
CA GLY A 28 -18.73 -2.69 -7.54
C GLY A 28 -18.04 -3.88 -8.21
N LEU A 29 -18.74 -5.01 -8.26
CA LEU A 29 -18.17 -6.28 -8.78
C LEU A 29 -17.54 -6.14 -10.16
N PHE A 30 -18.19 -5.37 -11.06
CA PHE A 30 -17.74 -5.16 -12.44
C PHE A 30 -17.06 -3.81 -12.69
N ASP A 31 -16.85 -3.00 -11.64
CA ASP A 31 -16.23 -1.69 -11.79
C ASP A 31 -14.72 -1.83 -11.94
N GLY A 32 -14.24 -1.63 -13.14
CA GLY A 32 -12.83 -1.64 -13.51
C GLY A 32 -12.30 -0.25 -13.89
N LYS A 33 -11.12 -0.21 -14.50
CA LYS A 33 -10.51 1.06 -14.95
C LYS A 33 -11.10 1.59 -16.25
N ASP A 34 -11.84 0.78 -17.00
CA ASP A 34 -12.43 1.10 -18.31
C ASP A 34 -13.80 0.43 -18.50
N VAL A 35 -14.45 0.72 -19.62
CA VAL A 35 -15.79 0.20 -19.95
C VAL A 35 -15.84 -1.32 -20.10
N SER A 36 -14.68 -1.97 -20.29
CA SER A 36 -14.57 -3.42 -20.39
C SER A 36 -14.43 -4.09 -19.02
N GLY A 37 -14.36 -3.31 -17.93
CA GLY A 37 -14.19 -3.82 -16.57
C GLY A 37 -12.80 -4.35 -16.28
N THR A 38 -11.79 -3.93 -17.05
CA THR A 38 -10.40 -4.35 -16.85
C THR A 38 -9.95 -4.06 -15.40
N GLN A 39 -9.37 -5.06 -14.74
CA GLN A 39 -8.94 -4.99 -13.32
C GLN A 39 -10.11 -4.84 -12.33
N SER A 40 -11.31 -5.26 -12.68
CA SER A 40 -12.43 -5.36 -11.76
C SER A 40 -12.27 -6.55 -10.81
N THR A 41 -13.07 -6.57 -9.74
CA THR A 41 -13.21 -7.72 -8.84
C THR A 41 -13.68 -8.97 -9.60
N ALA A 42 -14.54 -8.81 -10.62
CA ALA A 42 -14.99 -9.90 -11.48
C ALA A 42 -13.83 -10.55 -12.25
N GLU A 43 -12.93 -9.76 -12.82
CA GLU A 43 -11.74 -10.27 -13.50
C GLU A 43 -10.83 -11.05 -12.54
N LEU A 44 -10.65 -10.55 -11.33
CA LEU A 44 -9.87 -11.24 -10.30
C LEU A 44 -10.54 -12.55 -9.87
N ALA A 45 -11.87 -12.55 -9.67
CA ALA A 45 -12.62 -13.75 -9.31
C ALA A 45 -12.52 -14.83 -10.38
N LYS A 46 -12.59 -14.47 -11.68
CA LYS A 46 -12.38 -15.39 -12.80
C LYS A 46 -10.95 -15.93 -12.84
N LEU A 47 -9.94 -15.05 -12.69
CA LEU A 47 -8.53 -15.45 -12.68
C LEU A 47 -8.23 -16.48 -11.59
N LEU A 48 -8.78 -16.28 -10.39
CA LEU A 48 -8.58 -17.15 -9.23
C LEU A 48 -9.62 -18.26 -9.13
N LYS A 49 -10.61 -18.32 -10.03
CA LYS A 49 -11.77 -19.22 -9.96
C LYS A 49 -12.47 -19.19 -8.60
N ALA A 50 -12.46 -18.01 -7.98
CA ALA A 50 -13.01 -17.81 -6.65
C ALA A 50 -14.52 -17.60 -6.70
N PRO A 51 -15.31 -18.30 -5.87
CA PRO A 51 -16.73 -18.01 -5.72
C PRO A 51 -16.93 -16.63 -5.08
N VAL A 52 -17.91 -15.89 -5.57
CA VAL A 52 -18.22 -14.54 -5.11
C VAL A 52 -19.38 -14.56 -4.13
N VAL A 53 -19.19 -13.99 -2.94
CA VAL A 53 -20.25 -13.63 -2.02
C VAL A 53 -20.56 -12.14 -2.21
N LEU A 54 -21.69 -11.83 -2.84
CA LEU A 54 -22.06 -10.47 -3.20
C LEU A 54 -22.73 -9.74 -2.03
N VAL A 55 -22.09 -8.67 -1.54
CA VAL A 55 -22.65 -7.81 -0.48
C VAL A 55 -23.50 -6.70 -1.09
N VAL A 56 -24.80 -6.67 -0.78
CA VAL A 56 -25.77 -5.75 -1.40
C VAL A 56 -26.39 -4.82 -0.37
N ASN A 57 -26.33 -3.52 -0.64
CA ASN A 57 -27.01 -2.52 0.20
C ASN A 57 -28.53 -2.55 -0.01
N ALA A 58 -29.27 -3.05 0.98
CA ALA A 58 -30.71 -3.20 0.94
C ALA A 58 -31.48 -1.97 1.47
N LYS A 59 -30.82 -0.87 1.85
CA LYS A 59 -31.47 0.35 2.41
C LYS A 59 -32.56 0.86 1.47
N LYS A 60 -33.81 0.96 1.99
CA LYS A 60 -34.98 1.50 1.27
C LYS A 60 -35.35 0.75 -0.04
N SER A 61 -34.91 -0.50 -0.20
CA SER A 61 -35.19 -1.31 -1.39
C SER A 61 -35.70 -2.70 -1.01
N THR A 62 -36.52 -3.32 -1.85
CA THR A 62 -37.12 -4.66 -1.65
C THR A 62 -36.86 -5.53 -2.88
N ARG A 63 -37.90 -5.83 -3.68
CA ARG A 63 -37.75 -6.68 -4.88
C ARG A 63 -36.72 -6.16 -5.91
N THR A 64 -36.44 -4.88 -5.94
CA THR A 64 -35.40 -4.29 -6.80
C THR A 64 -34.01 -4.88 -6.50
N ILE A 65 -33.73 -5.29 -5.26
CA ILE A 65 -32.49 -5.99 -4.92
C ILE A 65 -32.34 -7.30 -5.71
N ALA A 66 -33.42 -8.06 -5.87
CA ALA A 66 -33.39 -9.28 -6.68
C ALA A 66 -33.11 -8.97 -8.17
N ALA A 67 -33.60 -7.85 -8.70
CA ALA A 67 -33.26 -7.42 -10.06
C ALA A 67 -31.78 -7.03 -10.19
N LEU A 68 -31.21 -6.35 -9.19
CA LEU A 68 -29.78 -6.02 -9.15
C LEU A 68 -28.94 -7.28 -9.08
N VAL A 69 -29.23 -8.18 -8.14
CA VAL A 69 -28.52 -9.47 -7.99
C VAL A 69 -28.61 -10.30 -9.27
N LYS A 70 -29.82 -10.40 -9.84
CA LYS A 70 -30.03 -11.11 -11.11
C LYS A 70 -29.20 -10.49 -12.23
N GLY A 71 -29.20 -9.15 -12.30
CA GLY A 71 -28.33 -8.44 -13.23
C GLY A 71 -26.85 -8.78 -13.07
N CYS A 72 -26.34 -8.82 -11.84
CA CYS A 72 -24.95 -9.23 -11.59
C CYS A 72 -24.65 -10.68 -12.01
N ILE A 73 -25.58 -11.60 -11.79
CA ILE A 73 -25.45 -13.01 -12.20
C ILE A 73 -25.44 -13.17 -13.72
N ASP A 74 -26.32 -12.45 -14.40
CA ASP A 74 -26.51 -12.60 -15.86
C ASP A 74 -25.52 -11.74 -16.68
N PHE A 75 -24.88 -10.75 -16.07
CA PHE A 75 -24.00 -9.81 -16.74
C PHE A 75 -22.71 -10.47 -17.26
N ASP A 76 -22.13 -11.35 -16.46
CA ASP A 76 -20.97 -12.15 -16.85
C ASP A 76 -21.16 -13.59 -16.29
N PRO A 77 -21.55 -14.56 -17.13
CA PRO A 77 -21.81 -15.94 -16.69
C PRO A 77 -20.56 -16.69 -16.22
N ASP A 78 -19.36 -16.19 -16.51
CA ASP A 78 -18.11 -16.78 -16.05
C ASP A 78 -17.77 -16.38 -14.61
N VAL A 79 -18.53 -15.42 -14.02
CA VAL A 79 -18.41 -15.04 -12.62
C VAL A 79 -19.35 -15.85 -11.75
N ASN A 80 -18.81 -16.69 -10.89
CA ASN A 80 -19.58 -17.54 -9.99
C ASN A 80 -20.09 -16.76 -8.77
N VAL A 81 -21.29 -16.13 -8.86
CA VAL A 81 -21.97 -15.54 -7.70
C VAL A 81 -22.64 -16.64 -6.89
N ALA A 82 -21.98 -17.10 -5.81
CA ALA A 82 -22.36 -18.27 -5.03
C ALA A 82 -23.18 -17.95 -3.76
N GLY A 83 -23.19 -16.69 -3.30
CA GLY A 83 -23.94 -16.28 -2.12
C GLY A 83 -24.21 -14.78 -2.05
N ILE A 84 -25.19 -14.40 -1.23
CA ILE A 84 -25.59 -13.00 -1.04
C ILE A 84 -25.55 -12.64 0.44
N ILE A 85 -24.98 -11.50 0.77
CA ILE A 85 -25.12 -10.84 2.07
C ILE A 85 -25.93 -9.56 1.87
N LEU A 86 -27.06 -9.48 2.56
CA LEU A 86 -27.93 -8.30 2.58
C LEU A 86 -27.46 -7.36 3.68
N ASN A 87 -26.98 -6.19 3.33
CA ASN A 87 -26.55 -5.16 4.29
C ASN A 87 -27.65 -4.09 4.46
N ARG A 88 -27.74 -3.50 5.66
CA ARG A 88 -28.68 -2.43 6.04
C ARG A 88 -30.16 -2.85 5.95
N VAL A 89 -30.47 -4.04 6.42
CA VAL A 89 -31.84 -4.56 6.47
C VAL A 89 -32.64 -3.83 7.55
N ALA A 90 -33.83 -3.33 7.21
CA ALA A 90 -34.64 -2.51 8.12
C ALA A 90 -35.42 -3.31 9.21
N GLY A 91 -35.55 -4.65 9.08
CA GLY A 91 -36.21 -5.50 10.05
C GLY A 91 -36.82 -6.77 9.45
N LYS A 92 -37.46 -7.58 10.28
CA LYS A 92 -37.93 -8.95 9.91
C LYS A 92 -38.82 -9.00 8.66
N ARG A 93 -39.85 -8.11 8.54
CA ARG A 93 -40.71 -8.05 7.36
C ARG A 93 -39.93 -7.72 6.09
N HIS A 94 -39.01 -6.76 6.18
CA HIS A 94 -38.13 -6.35 5.07
C HIS A 94 -37.27 -7.53 4.63
N LEU A 95 -36.62 -8.22 5.59
CA LEU A 95 -35.83 -9.40 5.34
C LEU A 95 -36.59 -10.51 4.64
N GLY A 96 -37.83 -10.80 5.09
CA GLY A 96 -38.69 -11.80 4.45
C GLY A 96 -38.92 -11.49 2.98
N ILE A 97 -39.30 -10.25 2.65
CA ILE A 97 -39.53 -9.85 1.25
C ILE A 97 -38.26 -9.98 0.40
N LEU A 98 -37.12 -9.60 0.96
CA LEU A 98 -35.80 -9.70 0.27
C LEU A 98 -35.43 -11.15 -0.02
N ARG A 99 -35.51 -12.03 1.00
CA ARG A 99 -35.16 -13.45 0.87
C ARG A 99 -36.08 -14.16 -0.13
N ASP A 100 -37.40 -13.94 -0.04
CA ASP A 100 -38.38 -14.53 -0.97
C ASP A 100 -38.15 -14.06 -2.40
N SER A 101 -37.80 -12.79 -2.57
CA SER A 101 -37.49 -12.23 -3.90
C SER A 101 -36.23 -12.84 -4.48
N ILE A 102 -35.12 -12.95 -3.70
CA ILE A 102 -33.88 -13.54 -4.15
C ILE A 102 -34.05 -15.04 -4.47
N ALA A 103 -34.69 -15.78 -3.58
CA ALA A 103 -34.99 -17.19 -3.80
C ALA A 103 -35.80 -17.43 -5.08
N LYS A 104 -36.80 -16.57 -5.32
CA LYS A 104 -37.70 -16.71 -6.50
C LYS A 104 -37.01 -16.38 -7.83
N TYR A 105 -36.13 -15.37 -7.85
CA TYR A 105 -35.63 -14.80 -9.11
C TYR A 105 -34.15 -15.08 -9.38
N CYS A 106 -33.34 -15.33 -8.35
CA CYS A 106 -31.90 -15.43 -8.48
C CYS A 106 -31.35 -16.85 -8.30
N GLY A 107 -31.99 -17.68 -7.47
CA GLY A 107 -31.58 -19.06 -7.23
C GLY A 107 -30.28 -19.23 -6.43
N VAL A 108 -29.80 -18.18 -5.77
CA VAL A 108 -28.58 -18.19 -4.93
C VAL A 108 -28.95 -18.02 -3.44
N PRO A 109 -28.21 -18.63 -2.49
CA PRO A 109 -28.49 -18.52 -1.07
C PRO A 109 -28.21 -17.12 -0.52
N VAL A 110 -29.00 -16.69 0.47
CA VAL A 110 -28.72 -15.53 1.31
C VAL A 110 -27.98 -16.00 2.55
N VAL A 111 -26.67 -15.87 2.54
CA VAL A 111 -25.75 -16.30 3.61
C VAL A 111 -25.48 -15.22 4.66
N GLY A 112 -26.20 -14.10 4.59
CA GLY A 112 -26.11 -13.07 5.63
C GLY A 112 -27.18 -12.01 5.49
N ALA A 113 -27.57 -11.40 6.63
CA ALA A 113 -28.53 -10.31 6.67
C ALA A 113 -28.21 -9.36 7.83
N ILE A 114 -27.40 -8.37 7.56
CA ILE A 114 -26.91 -7.40 8.54
C ILE A 114 -27.97 -6.27 8.69
N PRO A 115 -28.42 -5.97 9.91
CA PRO A 115 -29.38 -4.90 10.14
C PRO A 115 -28.80 -3.53 9.81
N ASN A 116 -29.68 -2.55 9.65
CA ASN A 116 -29.26 -1.16 9.58
C ASN A 116 -28.84 -0.69 10.98
N LEU A 117 -27.54 -0.53 11.20
CA LEU A 117 -26.96 -0.13 12.48
C LEU A 117 -27.08 1.37 12.77
N GLY A 118 -27.76 2.14 11.90
CA GLY A 118 -27.86 3.59 12.00
C GLY A 118 -26.70 4.33 11.30
N ASP A 119 -26.91 5.64 11.10
CA ASP A 119 -25.86 6.48 10.46
C ASP A 119 -24.84 7.00 11.50
N ASP A 120 -25.17 6.95 12.81
CA ASP A 120 -24.30 7.38 13.92
C ASP A 120 -23.22 6.34 14.28
N SER A 121 -23.31 5.14 13.76
CA SER A 121 -22.32 4.10 13.95
C SER A 121 -21.26 4.14 12.85
N ALA A 122 -20.51 5.22 12.77
CA ALA A 122 -19.20 5.15 12.14
C ALA A 122 -18.28 4.28 13.02
N LEU A 123 -18.51 2.96 12.93
CA LEU A 123 -17.79 1.93 13.68
C LEU A 123 -16.28 2.05 13.50
N ILE A 124 -15.89 2.48 12.34
CA ILE A 124 -14.52 2.79 11.99
C ILE A 124 -14.53 4.22 11.43
N PRO A 125 -13.89 5.18 12.11
CA PRO A 125 -13.79 6.53 11.59
C PRO A 125 -13.07 6.54 10.24
N GLY A 126 -13.62 7.31 9.31
CA GLY A 126 -12.99 7.53 8.01
C GLY A 126 -12.07 8.74 8.04
N ARG A 127 -11.05 8.74 7.18
CA ARG A 127 -10.25 9.92 6.85
C ARG A 127 -10.21 10.10 5.32
N HIS A 128 -9.60 11.15 4.83
CA HIS A 128 -9.62 11.52 3.40
C HIS A 128 -9.04 10.45 2.45
N LEU A 129 -8.11 9.59 2.91
CA LEU A 129 -7.55 8.48 2.14
C LEU A 129 -8.12 7.11 2.53
N GLY A 130 -9.17 7.06 3.35
CA GLY A 130 -9.76 5.79 3.76
C GLY A 130 -10.13 5.75 5.24
N LEU A 131 -9.90 4.62 5.89
CA LEU A 131 -10.15 4.42 7.30
C LEU A 131 -8.89 4.75 8.12
N ILE A 132 -9.07 5.04 9.42
CA ILE A 132 -7.93 5.09 10.34
C ILE A 132 -7.29 3.70 10.44
N THR A 133 -5.98 3.68 10.67
CA THR A 133 -5.27 2.39 10.74
C THR A 133 -5.56 1.66 12.06
N PRO A 134 -5.46 0.32 12.08
CA PRO A 134 -5.70 -0.45 13.31
C PRO A 134 -4.80 -0.03 14.48
N SER A 135 -3.60 0.47 14.21
CA SER A 135 -2.65 0.95 15.23
C SER A 135 -3.06 2.28 15.87
N GLU A 136 -3.91 3.06 15.20
CA GLU A 136 -4.42 4.34 15.69
C GLU A 136 -5.82 4.23 16.30
N TYR A 137 -6.48 3.07 16.16
CA TYR A 137 -7.85 2.88 16.63
C TYR A 137 -7.88 2.49 18.11
N GLU A 138 -8.22 3.45 18.96
CA GLU A 138 -8.23 3.27 20.43
C GLU A 138 -9.27 2.25 20.93
N TYR A 139 -10.35 2.03 20.18
CA TYR A 139 -11.46 1.14 20.55
C TYR A 139 -11.43 -0.21 19.83
N GLY A 140 -10.23 -0.73 19.54
CA GLY A 140 -10.07 -1.96 18.77
C GLY A 140 -10.74 -3.19 19.39
N ALA A 141 -10.82 -3.27 20.72
CA ALA A 141 -11.48 -4.37 21.42
C ALA A 141 -13.00 -4.32 21.29
N GLU A 142 -13.60 -3.14 21.42
CA GLU A 142 -15.03 -2.92 21.27
C GLU A 142 -15.48 -3.16 19.82
N LEU A 143 -14.71 -2.65 18.84
CA LEU A 143 -14.97 -2.91 17.44
C LEU A 143 -14.92 -4.41 17.14
N ARG A 144 -13.89 -5.10 17.63
CA ARG A 144 -13.77 -6.56 17.46
C ARG A 144 -14.96 -7.30 18.05
N SER A 145 -15.38 -6.94 19.26
CA SER A 145 -16.54 -7.57 19.92
C SER A 145 -17.80 -7.40 19.11
N MET A 146 -18.03 -6.20 18.57
CA MET A 146 -19.19 -5.91 17.77
C MET A 146 -19.16 -6.60 16.40
N LEU A 147 -18.01 -6.68 15.74
CA LEU A 147 -17.88 -7.42 14.48
C LEU A 147 -18.11 -8.92 14.69
N LEU A 148 -17.66 -9.49 15.81
CA LEU A 148 -17.96 -10.87 16.18
C LEU A 148 -19.47 -11.06 16.42
N ASP A 149 -20.12 -10.15 17.15
CA ASP A 149 -21.58 -10.20 17.35
C ASP A 149 -22.36 -10.14 16.01
N ILE A 150 -21.90 -9.30 15.06
CA ILE A 150 -22.47 -9.27 13.71
C ILE A 150 -22.27 -10.60 12.99
N ALA A 151 -21.08 -11.18 13.07
CA ALA A 151 -20.78 -12.46 12.43
C ALA A 151 -21.64 -13.57 13.01
N ASP A 152 -21.71 -13.70 14.33
CA ASP A 152 -22.42 -14.76 15.03
C ASP A 152 -23.96 -14.67 14.83
N ASN A 153 -24.53 -13.46 14.79
CA ASN A 153 -25.97 -13.27 14.75
C ASN A 153 -26.55 -12.96 13.38
N HIS A 154 -25.74 -12.56 12.41
CA HIS A 154 -26.22 -12.04 11.13
C HIS A 154 -25.58 -12.67 9.89
N LEU A 155 -24.56 -13.51 10.05
CA LEU A 155 -23.94 -14.26 8.96
C LEU A 155 -24.15 -15.75 9.16
N ASP A 156 -24.36 -16.47 8.08
CA ASP A 156 -24.28 -17.93 8.00
C ASP A 156 -22.84 -18.32 7.68
N VAL A 157 -22.00 -18.37 8.72
CA VAL A 157 -20.57 -18.64 8.61
C VAL A 157 -20.33 -20.03 8.03
N ASP A 158 -21.17 -21.02 8.40
CA ASP A 158 -21.07 -22.37 7.86
C ASP A 158 -21.37 -22.40 6.36
N GLY A 159 -22.45 -21.72 5.93
CA GLY A 159 -22.78 -21.57 4.51
C GLY A 159 -21.71 -20.83 3.71
N ILE A 160 -21.07 -19.81 4.30
CA ILE A 160 -19.92 -19.13 3.67
C ILE A 160 -18.72 -20.08 3.54
N SER A 161 -18.46 -20.88 4.57
CA SER A 161 -17.38 -21.89 4.56
C SER A 161 -17.66 -23.00 3.54
N GLU A 162 -18.91 -23.42 3.37
CA GLU A 162 -19.29 -24.38 2.32
C GLU A 162 -19.07 -23.79 0.92
N ILE A 163 -19.40 -22.52 0.70
CA ILE A 163 -19.11 -21.82 -0.56
C ILE A 163 -17.60 -21.80 -0.83
N ALA A 164 -16.79 -21.47 0.18
CA ALA A 164 -15.34 -21.48 0.06
C ALA A 164 -14.78 -22.88 -0.24
N GLY A 165 -15.31 -23.92 0.45
CA GLY A 165 -14.93 -25.32 0.24
C GLY A 165 -15.33 -25.88 -1.12
N ALA A 166 -16.31 -25.28 -1.80
CA ALA A 166 -16.73 -25.63 -3.16
C ALA A 166 -15.89 -24.95 -4.26
N ALA A 167 -14.95 -24.08 -3.91
CA ALA A 167 -14.04 -23.47 -4.87
C ALA A 167 -13.20 -24.53 -5.60
N GLU A 168 -12.86 -24.27 -6.85
CA GLU A 168 -11.98 -25.16 -7.60
C GLU A 168 -10.60 -25.26 -6.94
N THR A 169 -10.09 -26.48 -6.84
CA THR A 169 -8.74 -26.70 -6.30
C THR A 169 -7.70 -26.07 -7.21
N ILE A 170 -6.94 -25.14 -6.72
CA ILE A 170 -5.82 -24.56 -7.42
C ILE A 170 -4.62 -25.50 -7.28
N THR A 171 -4.30 -26.23 -8.36
CA THR A 171 -3.08 -27.02 -8.46
C THR A 171 -1.99 -26.15 -9.08
N SER A 172 -1.19 -25.53 -8.27
CA SER A 172 -0.04 -24.75 -8.72
C SER A 172 1.20 -25.18 -7.94
N VAL A 173 2.29 -25.30 -8.65
CA VAL A 173 3.61 -25.43 -8.02
C VAL A 173 3.98 -24.03 -7.55
N ARG A 174 4.22 -23.87 -6.25
CA ARG A 174 4.75 -22.62 -5.69
C ARG A 174 5.96 -22.23 -6.55
N PRO A 175 5.96 -21.06 -7.20
CA PRO A 175 7.11 -20.65 -7.96
C PRO A 175 8.31 -20.62 -7.02
N ASP A 176 9.34 -21.41 -7.35
CA ASP A 176 10.61 -21.38 -6.62
C ASP A 176 11.25 -20.03 -6.94
N ARG A 177 10.89 -19.01 -6.13
CA ARG A 177 11.48 -17.67 -6.26
C ARG A 177 12.88 -17.77 -5.65
N PRO A 178 13.95 -17.67 -6.48
CA PRO A 178 15.30 -17.84 -6.00
C PRO A 178 15.57 -16.88 -4.83
N ARG A 179 16.07 -17.44 -3.75
CA ARG A 179 16.63 -16.61 -2.67
C ARG A 179 17.93 -16.00 -3.21
N GLY A 180 17.98 -14.69 -3.30
CA GLY A 180 19.23 -13.98 -3.57
C GLY A 180 20.33 -14.39 -2.59
N SER A 181 21.57 -14.14 -2.94
CA SER A 181 22.70 -14.38 -2.04
C SER A 181 22.43 -13.74 -0.69
N SER A 182 22.75 -14.45 0.40
CA SER A 182 22.60 -13.93 1.77
C SER A 182 23.47 -12.68 1.96
N GLY A 183 22.93 -11.53 1.59
CA GLY A 183 23.51 -10.23 1.89
C GLY A 183 23.27 -9.88 3.36
N ASN A 184 24.19 -9.13 3.96
CA ASN A 184 24.03 -8.57 5.30
C ASN A 184 23.54 -7.11 5.28
N ALA A 185 23.10 -6.61 4.12
CA ALA A 185 22.67 -5.23 3.96
C ALA A 185 21.41 -4.95 4.79
N ARG A 186 21.49 -4.00 5.69
CA ARG A 186 20.41 -3.63 6.59
C ARG A 186 19.58 -2.51 5.96
N ILE A 187 18.34 -2.81 5.63
CA ILE A 187 17.42 -1.86 5.03
C ILE A 187 16.47 -1.36 6.11
N GLY A 188 16.65 -0.10 6.53
CA GLY A 188 15.69 0.57 7.39
C GLY A 188 14.38 0.82 6.63
N TYR A 189 13.26 0.69 7.31
CA TYR A 189 11.99 1.16 6.77
C TYR A 189 11.16 1.81 7.87
N PHE A 190 10.48 2.92 7.55
CA PHE A 190 9.64 3.58 8.54
C PHE A 190 8.38 2.75 8.80
N LYS A 191 8.13 2.47 10.09
CA LYS A 191 6.99 1.68 10.54
C LYS A 191 6.42 2.27 11.83
N ASP A 192 5.42 3.11 11.68
CA ASP A 192 4.68 3.75 12.78
C ASP A 192 3.28 4.15 12.27
N SER A 193 2.56 5.00 13.03
CA SER A 193 1.24 5.49 12.62
C SER A 193 1.27 6.44 11.41
N VAL A 194 2.43 7.01 11.10
CA VAL A 194 2.62 7.91 9.95
C VAL A 194 2.78 7.12 8.65
N PHE A 195 3.74 6.18 8.64
CA PHE A 195 4.14 5.41 7.45
C PHE A 195 3.63 3.97 7.54
N THR A 196 2.41 3.78 7.05
CA THR A 196 1.69 2.50 7.15
C THR A 196 1.46 1.83 5.81
N PHE A 197 1.70 2.54 4.71
CA PHE A 197 1.36 2.07 3.38
C PHE A 197 2.55 1.39 2.71
N TYR A 198 2.65 0.07 2.90
CA TYR A 198 3.61 -0.81 2.26
C TYR A 198 2.85 -2.01 1.68
N TYR A 199 3.19 -2.41 0.46
CA TYR A 199 2.86 -3.76 0.01
C TYR A 199 3.71 -4.76 0.78
N PRO A 200 3.11 -5.76 1.45
CA PRO A 200 3.88 -6.82 2.11
C PRO A 200 4.89 -7.46 1.15
N GLU A 201 4.51 -7.65 -0.11
CA GLU A 201 5.32 -8.23 -1.15
C GLU A 201 6.59 -7.42 -1.45
N ASN A 202 6.54 -6.10 -1.32
CA ASN A 202 7.74 -5.26 -1.46
C ASN A 202 8.75 -5.56 -0.36
N LEU A 203 8.28 -5.66 0.89
CA LEU A 203 9.14 -6.00 2.03
C LEU A 203 9.69 -7.41 1.92
N GLU A 204 8.83 -8.39 1.61
CA GLU A 204 9.24 -9.77 1.39
C GLU A 204 10.22 -9.93 0.23
N ALA A 205 10.05 -9.16 -0.85
CA ALA A 205 10.97 -9.20 -1.99
C ALA A 205 12.36 -8.69 -1.58
N LEU A 206 12.46 -7.64 -0.77
CA LEU A 206 13.72 -7.16 -0.23
C LEU A 206 14.40 -8.23 0.64
N GLU A 207 13.66 -8.92 1.53
CA GLU A 207 14.21 -10.00 2.35
C GLU A 207 14.64 -11.20 1.51
N ARG A 208 13.81 -11.63 0.54
CA ARG A 208 14.16 -12.73 -0.39
C ARG A 208 15.43 -12.45 -1.19
N ASN A 209 15.72 -11.20 -1.48
CA ASN A 209 16.94 -10.78 -2.19
C ASN A 209 18.13 -10.50 -1.25
N GLY A 210 18.03 -10.84 0.04
CA GLY A 210 19.13 -10.79 1.01
C GLY A 210 19.20 -9.49 1.82
N GLY A 211 18.19 -8.64 1.76
CA GLY A 211 18.06 -7.49 2.67
C GLY A 211 17.59 -7.93 4.06
N GLN A 212 18.18 -7.34 5.10
CA GLN A 212 17.69 -7.44 6.46
C GLN A 212 16.82 -6.22 6.78
N LEU A 213 15.52 -6.40 6.93
CA LEU A 213 14.61 -5.29 7.26
C LEU A 213 14.74 -4.86 8.71
N VAL A 214 14.84 -3.55 8.93
CA VAL A 214 14.96 -2.92 10.25
C VAL A 214 13.85 -1.88 10.39
N PRO A 215 12.82 -2.14 11.21
CA PRO A 215 11.77 -1.15 11.45
C PRO A 215 12.33 0.04 12.22
N VAL A 216 11.91 1.25 11.84
CA VAL A 216 12.32 2.54 12.44
C VAL A 216 11.08 3.38 12.63
N SER A 217 10.93 4.01 13.79
CA SER A 217 9.84 4.96 14.00
C SER A 217 10.28 6.38 13.65
N SER A 218 9.61 7.00 12.69
CA SER A 218 9.86 8.39 12.30
C SER A 218 9.53 9.41 13.40
N ILE A 219 8.67 9.04 14.35
CA ILE A 219 8.17 9.92 15.42
C ILE A 219 8.73 9.56 16.80
N ALA A 220 9.08 8.29 17.07
CA ALA A 220 9.56 7.86 18.39
C ALA A 220 11.10 7.75 18.46
N ASP A 221 11.75 7.30 17.39
CA ASP A 221 13.20 7.20 17.36
C ASP A 221 13.84 8.55 17.10
N THR A 222 15.00 8.82 17.71
CA THR A 222 15.71 10.10 17.58
C THR A 222 16.78 10.10 16.49
N GLY A 223 16.84 9.07 15.66
CA GLY A 223 17.77 8.95 14.54
C GLY A 223 17.74 7.56 13.93
N LEU A 224 18.30 7.46 12.74
CA LEU A 224 18.42 6.18 12.05
C LEU A 224 19.36 5.25 12.80
N PRO A 225 18.97 3.98 13.01
CA PRO A 225 19.87 2.97 13.54
C PRO A 225 20.97 2.66 12.51
N ASN A 226 21.85 1.70 12.82
CA ASN A 226 22.85 1.26 11.87
C ASN A 226 22.19 0.52 10.69
N VAL A 227 21.84 1.24 9.64
CA VAL A 227 21.24 0.73 8.39
C VAL A 227 22.08 1.18 7.19
N ASP A 228 21.92 0.49 6.07
CA ASP A 228 22.70 0.66 4.84
C ASP A 228 21.84 1.24 3.71
N ALA A 229 20.54 1.23 3.85
CA ALA A 229 19.57 1.88 3.01
C ALA A 229 18.32 2.25 3.80
N LEU A 230 17.45 3.11 3.24
CA LEU A 230 16.17 3.48 3.84
C LEU A 230 15.04 3.40 2.81
N TYR A 231 13.97 2.68 3.14
CA TYR A 231 12.71 2.68 2.41
C TYR A 231 11.64 3.45 3.20
N ILE A 232 11.09 4.50 2.62
CA ILE A 232 10.02 5.31 3.22
C ILE A 232 8.77 5.15 2.36
N GLY A 233 7.82 4.35 2.83
CA GLY A 233 6.56 4.11 2.14
C GLY A 233 5.59 5.27 2.22
N GLY A 234 4.37 5.01 1.78
CA GLY A 234 3.27 5.95 1.92
C GLY A 234 2.67 6.00 3.32
N GLY A 235 1.73 6.90 3.50
CA GLY A 235 1.03 7.07 4.77
C GLY A 235 0.39 8.44 4.91
N PHE A 236 0.31 8.94 6.15
CA PHE A 236 -0.44 10.12 6.53
C PHE A 236 0.43 11.16 7.24
N PRO A 237 1.49 11.70 6.59
CA PRO A 237 2.38 12.67 7.24
C PRO A 237 1.66 13.95 7.66
N GLU A 238 0.59 14.36 6.98
CA GLU A 238 -0.20 15.54 7.32
C GLU A 238 -0.92 15.39 8.66
N THR A 239 -1.43 14.22 9.00
CA THR A 239 -2.14 13.98 10.27
C THR A 239 -1.20 13.92 11.47
N HIS A 240 0.10 13.74 11.22
CA HIS A 240 1.16 13.66 12.23
C HIS A 240 2.22 14.77 12.04
N ALA A 241 1.88 15.83 11.32
CA ALA A 241 2.83 16.85 10.91
C ALA A 241 3.52 17.56 12.10
N ASP A 242 2.80 17.77 13.20
CA ASP A 242 3.40 18.32 14.43
C ASP A 242 4.47 17.39 15.03
N GLN A 243 4.20 16.08 15.05
CA GLN A 243 5.14 15.10 15.59
C GLN A 243 6.38 14.95 14.70
N LEU A 244 6.19 14.88 13.38
CA LEU A 244 7.29 14.84 12.42
C LEU A 244 8.15 16.09 12.49
N ALA A 245 7.54 17.29 12.45
CA ALA A 245 8.25 18.56 12.54
C ALA A 245 8.97 18.74 13.89
N GLY A 246 8.43 18.15 14.96
CA GLY A 246 9.05 18.12 16.29
C GLY A 246 10.25 17.19 16.39
N ASN A 247 10.32 16.14 15.58
CA ASN A 247 11.43 15.17 15.59
C ASN A 247 12.61 15.60 14.70
N ARG A 248 13.16 16.79 15.01
CA ARG A 248 14.33 17.35 14.30
C ARG A 248 15.54 16.39 14.26
N PRO A 249 15.86 15.65 15.36
CA PRO A 249 17.00 14.73 15.34
C PRO A 249 16.87 13.64 14.26
N MET A 250 15.67 13.06 14.08
CA MET A 250 15.42 12.06 13.03
C MET A 250 15.57 12.68 11.63
N MET A 251 14.95 13.85 11.39
CA MET A 251 15.09 14.57 10.11
C MET A 251 16.54 14.87 9.76
N GLU A 252 17.32 15.32 10.75
CA GLU A 252 18.76 15.59 10.58
C GLU A 252 19.57 14.31 10.32
N SER A 253 19.20 13.19 10.98
CA SER A 253 19.81 11.88 10.74
C SER A 253 19.58 11.40 9.31
N VAL A 254 18.35 11.55 8.78
CA VAL A 254 18.01 11.20 7.40
C VAL A 254 18.77 12.09 6.40
N ARG A 255 18.83 13.41 6.62
CA ARG A 255 19.61 14.32 5.75
C ARG A 255 21.09 13.96 5.70
N ARG A 256 21.71 13.70 6.87
CA ARG A 256 23.12 13.29 6.93
C ARG A 256 23.36 11.97 6.22
N ALA A 257 22.46 11.00 6.36
CA ALA A 257 22.55 9.72 5.68
C ALA A 257 22.45 9.89 4.16
N ALA A 258 21.52 10.69 3.66
CA ALA A 258 21.40 11.03 2.24
C ALA A 258 22.64 11.73 1.70
N ALA A 259 23.17 12.74 2.42
CA ALA A 259 24.39 13.45 2.06
C ALA A 259 25.63 12.55 2.08
N ALA A 260 25.65 11.52 2.94
CA ALA A 260 26.70 10.50 2.96
C ALA A 260 26.58 9.48 1.81
N GLY A 261 25.55 9.58 0.98
CA GLY A 261 25.29 8.72 -0.16
C GLY A 261 24.56 7.41 0.18
N MET A 262 23.88 7.33 1.33
CA MET A 262 23.05 6.20 1.66
C MET A 262 21.86 6.13 0.68
N PRO A 263 21.56 4.96 0.10
CA PRO A 263 20.39 4.78 -0.76
C PRO A 263 19.09 5.04 0.02
N ILE A 264 18.23 5.91 -0.50
CA ILE A 264 16.91 6.20 0.07
C ILE A 264 15.87 6.13 -1.05
N TYR A 265 14.87 5.30 -0.86
CA TYR A 265 13.71 5.22 -1.73
C TYR A 265 12.46 5.67 -0.98
N ALA A 266 11.71 6.61 -1.54
CA ALA A 266 10.55 7.20 -0.86
C ALA A 266 9.33 7.30 -1.78
N GLU A 267 8.16 6.87 -1.28
CA GLU A 267 6.89 6.91 -1.99
C GLU A 267 5.89 7.83 -1.28
N CYS A 268 5.18 8.67 -2.02
CA CYS A 268 4.02 9.46 -1.59
C CYS A 268 4.24 10.17 -0.23
N GLY A 269 3.79 9.60 0.89
CA GLY A 269 4.05 10.13 2.23
C GLY A 269 5.54 10.29 2.51
N GLY A 270 6.37 9.37 2.03
CA GLY A 270 7.84 9.46 2.11
C GLY A 270 8.41 10.62 1.31
N LEU A 271 7.87 10.91 0.14
CA LEU A 271 8.23 12.09 -0.65
C LEU A 271 7.89 13.38 0.14
N ILE A 272 6.71 13.43 0.75
CA ILE A 272 6.29 14.59 1.59
C ILE A 272 7.28 14.80 2.74
N TYR A 273 7.69 13.73 3.41
CA TYR A 273 8.66 13.81 4.52
C TYR A 273 10.04 14.32 4.06
N LEU A 274 10.44 14.00 2.82
CA LEU A 274 11.73 14.45 2.26
C LEU A 274 11.68 15.87 1.65
N ALA A 275 10.51 16.47 1.50
CA ALA A 275 10.33 17.84 1.03
C ALA A 275 10.88 18.88 2.05
N ARG A 276 10.93 20.16 1.66
CA ARG A 276 11.33 21.27 2.52
C ARG A 276 10.27 21.55 3.59
N SER A 277 9.01 21.58 3.16
CA SER A 277 7.89 21.82 4.07
C SER A 277 6.59 21.20 3.56
N LEU A 278 5.65 20.99 4.50
CA LEU A 278 4.26 20.63 4.22
C LEU A 278 3.34 21.70 4.77
N LYS A 279 2.50 22.28 3.92
CA LYS A 279 1.39 23.13 4.33
C LYS A 279 0.13 22.27 4.47
N PHE A 280 -0.40 22.26 5.67
CA PHE A 280 -1.64 21.58 6.00
C PHE A 280 -2.52 22.49 6.84
N GLU A 281 -3.77 22.68 6.40
CA GLU A 281 -4.66 23.72 6.92
C GLU A 281 -3.96 25.11 6.85
N ASP A 282 -3.95 25.87 7.92
CA ASP A 282 -3.35 27.22 7.98
C ASP A 282 -1.89 27.21 8.50
N ARG A 283 -1.26 26.03 8.59
CA ARG A 283 0.09 25.88 9.16
C ARG A 283 1.07 25.30 8.14
N VAL A 284 2.31 25.74 8.24
CA VAL A 284 3.44 25.21 7.48
C VAL A 284 4.35 24.46 8.44
N TYR A 285 4.59 23.20 8.15
CA TYR A 285 5.41 22.30 8.94
C TYR A 285 6.74 22.06 8.23
N PRO A 286 7.88 22.34 8.87
CA PRO A 286 9.17 21.94 8.31
C PRO A 286 9.27 20.43 8.24
N MET A 287 9.76 19.93 7.11
CA MET A 287 10.10 18.52 6.88
C MET A 287 11.62 18.37 6.80
N THR A 288 12.13 17.27 6.27
CA THR A 288 13.58 17.05 6.26
C THR A 288 14.35 18.13 5.49
N GLY A 289 13.73 18.75 4.49
CA GLY A 289 14.38 19.73 3.61
C GLY A 289 15.47 19.13 2.72
N LEU A 290 15.38 17.82 2.42
CA LEU A 290 16.30 17.18 1.49
C LEU A 290 16.04 17.68 0.07
N PHE A 291 14.77 17.78 -0.33
CA PHE A 291 14.37 18.38 -1.60
C PHE A 291 13.88 19.82 -1.40
N PRO A 292 14.30 20.76 -2.25
CA PRO A 292 13.96 22.18 -2.14
C PRO A 292 12.54 22.48 -2.66
N ILE A 293 11.54 21.69 -2.26
CA ILE A 293 10.15 21.80 -2.69
C ILE A 293 9.23 21.96 -1.46
N ASP A 294 8.29 22.89 -1.56
CA ASP A 294 7.20 23.02 -0.60
C ASP A 294 5.96 22.34 -1.15
N LEU A 295 5.29 21.58 -0.30
CA LEU A 295 4.08 20.84 -0.64
C LEU A 295 2.89 21.37 0.14
N ALA A 296 1.72 21.36 -0.44
CA ALA A 296 0.47 21.72 0.23
C ALA A 296 -0.56 20.63 0.09
N MET A 297 -1.35 20.40 1.16
CA MET A 297 -2.54 19.54 1.12
C MET A 297 -3.71 20.30 0.50
N HIS A 298 -4.48 19.60 -0.33
CA HIS A 298 -5.67 20.11 -1.01
C HIS A 298 -6.94 19.41 -0.52
N ALA A 299 -8.09 20.07 -0.67
CA ALA A 299 -9.39 19.51 -0.29
C ALA A 299 -9.89 18.38 -1.22
N LYS A 300 -9.30 18.27 -2.42
CA LYS A 300 -9.62 17.21 -3.40
C LYS A 300 -8.35 16.46 -3.73
N PRO A 301 -8.46 15.17 -4.12
CA PRO A 301 -7.32 14.43 -4.63
C PRO A 301 -6.62 15.19 -5.77
N VAL A 302 -5.30 15.28 -5.71
CA VAL A 302 -4.45 15.81 -6.77
C VAL A 302 -4.14 14.70 -7.77
N GLY A 303 -3.66 13.54 -7.28
CA GLY A 303 -3.46 12.32 -8.05
C GLY A 303 -4.34 11.20 -7.51
N HIS A 304 -5.01 10.45 -8.40
CA HIS A 304 -5.82 9.30 -8.02
C HIS A 304 -5.99 8.33 -9.17
N GLY A 305 -5.44 7.15 -9.05
CA GLY A 305 -5.59 6.06 -10.01
C GLY A 305 -4.29 5.40 -10.41
N TYR A 306 -4.32 4.66 -11.51
CA TYR A 306 -3.13 3.98 -12.03
C TYR A 306 -2.21 4.96 -12.74
N THR A 307 -0.90 4.74 -12.57
CA THR A 307 0.14 5.53 -13.22
C THR A 307 0.92 4.70 -14.23
N SER A 308 1.38 5.36 -15.28
CA SER A 308 2.39 4.86 -16.21
C SER A 308 3.54 5.87 -16.26
N ILE A 309 4.70 5.41 -15.89
CA ILE A 309 5.91 6.22 -15.74
C ILE A 309 6.98 5.66 -16.67
N ARG A 310 7.72 6.55 -17.32
CA ARG A 310 8.95 6.20 -18.04
C ARG A 310 10.14 6.87 -17.36
N VAL A 311 11.13 6.07 -17.00
CA VAL A 311 12.40 6.58 -16.47
C VAL A 311 13.15 7.31 -17.59
N SER A 312 13.36 8.61 -17.43
CA SER A 312 13.88 9.52 -18.46
C SER A 312 15.29 10.02 -18.20
N ALA A 313 15.80 9.88 -16.97
CA ALA A 313 17.12 10.31 -16.58
C ALA A 313 17.75 9.35 -15.58
N PRO A 314 19.10 9.37 -15.39
CA PRO A 314 19.78 8.53 -14.43
C PRO A 314 19.25 8.71 -13.01
N ASN A 315 19.10 7.61 -12.29
CA ASN A 315 18.68 7.55 -10.90
C ASN A 315 19.25 6.26 -10.25
N PRO A 316 19.22 6.12 -8.92
CA PRO A 316 19.88 4.99 -8.26
C PRO A 316 19.11 3.66 -8.34
N PHE A 317 17.86 3.62 -8.79
CA PHE A 317 17.01 2.42 -8.63
C PHE A 317 16.53 1.81 -9.94
N TYR A 318 16.53 2.55 -11.04
CA TYR A 318 15.96 2.10 -12.31
C TYR A 318 16.86 2.43 -13.49
N PRO A 319 17.07 1.51 -14.43
CA PRO A 319 17.66 1.81 -15.71
C PRO A 319 16.89 2.89 -16.47
N VAL A 320 17.57 3.78 -17.19
CA VAL A 320 16.92 4.75 -18.08
C VAL A 320 16.17 4.00 -19.19
N GLY A 321 14.93 4.38 -19.44
CA GLY A 321 14.05 3.73 -20.39
C GLY A 321 13.10 2.71 -19.77
N THR A 322 13.28 2.34 -18.48
CA THR A 322 12.34 1.45 -17.78
C THR A 322 10.94 2.05 -17.77
N SER A 323 9.93 1.23 -18.07
CA SER A 323 8.52 1.58 -17.93
C SER A 323 7.98 1.00 -16.63
N ILE A 324 7.42 1.85 -15.79
CA ILE A 324 6.88 1.50 -14.47
C ILE A 324 5.37 1.67 -14.50
N ARG A 325 4.63 0.65 -14.08
CA ARG A 325 3.19 0.72 -13.81
C ARG A 325 2.96 0.73 -12.31
N GLY A 326 2.32 1.78 -11.82
CA GLY A 326 2.03 1.95 -10.41
C GLY A 326 0.63 2.50 -10.19
N HIS A 327 0.43 3.04 -9.02
CA HIS A 327 -0.73 3.87 -8.72
C HIS A 327 -0.32 5.06 -7.86
N GLU A 328 -1.17 6.06 -7.82
CA GLU A 328 -1.04 7.21 -6.96
C GLU A 328 -2.38 7.50 -6.28
N PHE A 329 -2.33 7.92 -5.04
CA PHE A 329 -3.48 8.47 -4.35
C PHE A 329 -3.00 9.48 -3.30
N HIS A 330 -2.99 10.75 -3.70
CA HIS A 330 -2.52 11.82 -2.84
C HIS A 330 -3.35 13.10 -2.98
N TYR A 331 -3.45 13.81 -1.87
CA TYR A 331 -4.10 15.12 -1.77
C TYR A 331 -3.08 16.25 -1.74
N SER A 332 -1.78 15.92 -1.69
CA SER A 332 -0.71 16.91 -1.69
C SER A 332 -0.21 17.17 -3.11
N GLY A 333 0.34 18.36 -3.29
CA GLY A 333 1.02 18.77 -4.52
C GLY A 333 1.97 19.92 -4.28
N PRO A 334 2.84 20.28 -5.25
CA PRO A 334 3.76 21.39 -5.13
C PRO A 334 3.04 22.72 -4.90
N GLU A 335 3.50 23.51 -3.90
CA GLU A 335 3.10 24.90 -3.71
C GLU A 335 4.12 25.80 -4.41
N GLY A 336 3.80 26.26 -5.62
CA GLY A 336 4.71 27.05 -6.47
C GLY A 336 5.38 26.22 -7.57
N GLY A 337 6.47 26.73 -8.12
CA GLY A 337 7.15 26.08 -9.25
C GLY A 337 8.14 25.01 -8.82
N MET A 338 8.38 24.05 -9.72
CA MET A 338 9.37 22.98 -9.55
C MET A 338 10.71 23.24 -10.27
N GLN A 339 11.07 24.53 -10.49
CA GLN A 339 12.21 24.87 -11.34
C GLN A 339 13.57 24.43 -10.78
N GLU A 340 13.66 24.25 -9.47
CA GLU A 340 14.90 23.87 -8.78
C GLU A 340 15.00 22.37 -8.49
N VAL A 341 14.00 21.56 -8.92
CA VAL A 341 13.95 20.13 -8.61
C VAL A 341 14.27 19.30 -9.84
N GLU A 342 15.36 18.53 -9.74
CA GLU A 342 15.66 17.52 -10.75
C GLU A 342 14.74 16.32 -10.61
N THR A 343 14.15 15.90 -11.74
CA THR A 343 13.27 14.73 -11.82
C THR A 343 13.78 13.76 -12.87
N CYS A 344 13.62 12.46 -12.59
CA CYS A 344 14.10 11.40 -13.47
C CYS A 344 12.98 10.60 -14.15
N MET A 345 11.72 10.94 -13.89
CA MET A 345 10.57 10.20 -14.36
C MET A 345 9.64 11.08 -15.16
N LYS A 346 9.25 10.63 -16.36
CA LYS A 346 8.17 11.20 -17.17
C LYS A 346 6.88 10.45 -16.89
N VAL A 347 5.83 11.15 -16.52
CA VAL A 347 4.49 10.60 -16.33
C VAL A 347 3.79 10.52 -17.68
N GLU A 348 3.47 9.32 -18.15
CA GLU A 348 2.73 9.06 -19.38
C GLU A 348 1.22 8.95 -19.11
N ALA A 349 0.85 8.47 -17.92
CA ALA A 349 -0.51 8.48 -17.38
C ALA A 349 -0.44 8.69 -15.86
N GLY A 350 -1.32 9.50 -15.31
CA GLY A 350 -1.31 9.95 -13.91
C GLY A 350 -0.95 11.42 -13.79
N VAL A 351 -0.60 11.86 -12.59
CA VAL A 351 -0.28 13.26 -12.26
C VAL A 351 1.16 13.43 -11.77
N GLY A 352 1.60 12.57 -10.84
CA GLY A 352 2.90 12.68 -10.18
C GLY A 352 3.07 14.02 -9.44
N LEU A 353 4.22 14.66 -9.62
CA LEU A 353 4.50 16.00 -9.10
C LEU A 353 3.80 17.14 -9.90
N GLY A 354 3.18 16.81 -11.04
CA GLY A 354 2.65 17.76 -12.00
C GLY A 354 3.57 17.97 -13.20
N ASP A 355 3.08 18.67 -14.24
CA ASP A 355 3.80 18.91 -15.50
C ASP A 355 4.35 17.64 -16.16
N ALA A 356 3.62 16.53 -16.02
CA ALA A 356 4.01 15.20 -16.49
C ALA A 356 5.38 14.73 -15.94
N ARG A 357 5.74 15.11 -14.73
CA ARG A 357 7.00 14.74 -14.06
C ARG A 357 6.76 14.07 -12.72
N ASP A 358 7.67 13.15 -12.37
CA ASP A 358 7.77 12.52 -11.05
C ASP A 358 9.24 12.12 -10.78
N GLY A 359 9.52 11.56 -9.60
CA GLY A 359 10.83 11.01 -9.27
C GLY A 359 11.90 12.08 -9.05
N MET A 360 11.85 12.78 -7.91
CA MET A 360 12.92 13.70 -7.47
C MET A 360 14.17 12.93 -7.11
N VAL A 361 15.33 13.43 -7.54
CA VAL A 361 16.62 12.78 -7.29
C VAL A 361 17.56 13.71 -6.53
N TYR A 362 18.23 13.16 -5.51
CA TYR A 362 19.32 13.78 -4.79
C TYR A 362 20.35 12.72 -4.38
N ALA A 363 21.56 12.79 -4.92
CA ALA A 363 22.59 11.76 -4.71
C ALA A 363 22.01 10.33 -4.95
N ASN A 364 22.01 9.47 -3.94
CA ASN A 364 21.43 8.13 -4.00
C ASN A 364 19.98 8.07 -3.46
N THR A 365 19.28 9.20 -3.45
CA THR A 365 17.88 9.27 -3.03
C THR A 365 16.96 9.45 -4.21
N LEU A 366 15.85 8.71 -4.25
CA LEU A 366 14.74 8.87 -5.18
C LEU A 366 13.44 8.98 -4.39
N ALA A 367 12.64 10.00 -4.69
CA ALA A 367 11.31 10.17 -4.11
C ALA A 367 10.26 10.43 -5.19
N CYS A 368 9.15 9.71 -5.17
CA CYS A 368 8.06 9.82 -6.16
C CYS A 368 6.68 9.72 -5.50
N TYR A 369 5.65 10.23 -6.17
CA TYR A 369 4.26 10.00 -5.74
C TYR A 369 3.75 8.60 -6.09
N THR A 370 4.29 8.03 -7.16
CA THR A 370 3.88 6.71 -7.62
C THR A 370 4.29 5.61 -6.64
N HIS A 371 3.31 4.80 -6.23
CA HIS A 371 3.54 3.56 -5.51
C HIS A 371 3.79 2.41 -6.48
N ILE A 372 4.79 1.60 -6.19
CA ILE A 372 5.15 0.43 -6.99
C ILE A 372 4.85 -0.87 -6.26
N HIS A 373 4.75 -1.95 -7.03
CA HIS A 373 4.68 -3.31 -6.51
C HIS A 373 5.90 -4.10 -7.01
N ALA A 374 6.60 -4.78 -6.14
CA ALA A 374 7.85 -5.48 -6.45
C ALA A 374 7.73 -6.50 -7.59
N ASP A 375 6.60 -7.23 -7.64
CA ASP A 375 6.34 -8.20 -8.72
C ASP A 375 6.06 -7.53 -10.09
N GLY A 376 5.91 -6.21 -10.13
CA GLY A 376 5.75 -5.44 -11.36
C GLY A 376 7.00 -4.67 -11.79
N VAL A 377 8.02 -4.59 -10.92
CA VAL A 377 9.24 -3.79 -11.15
C VAL A 377 10.45 -4.46 -10.45
N GLU A 378 10.95 -5.55 -11.03
CA GLU A 378 12.04 -6.36 -10.45
C GLU A 378 13.34 -5.56 -10.25
N ASP A 379 13.65 -4.62 -11.15
CA ASP A 379 14.86 -3.78 -11.06
C ASP A 379 14.96 -3.02 -9.75
N TRP A 380 13.84 -2.59 -9.17
CA TRP A 380 13.82 -1.85 -7.92
C TRP A 380 14.38 -2.65 -6.74
N VAL A 381 13.96 -3.91 -6.61
CA VAL A 381 14.38 -4.79 -5.51
C VAL A 381 15.88 -5.06 -5.57
N SER A 382 16.35 -5.46 -6.76
CA SER A 382 17.76 -5.77 -6.98
C SER A 382 18.64 -4.55 -6.77
N SER A 383 18.23 -3.36 -7.26
CA SER A 383 18.95 -2.11 -7.07
C SER A 383 18.97 -1.67 -5.61
N MET A 384 17.85 -1.80 -4.88
CA MET A 384 17.80 -1.44 -3.47
C MET A 384 18.77 -2.25 -2.63
N VAL A 385 18.79 -3.58 -2.83
CA VAL A 385 19.68 -4.49 -2.08
C VAL A 385 21.15 -4.31 -2.49
N SER A 386 21.45 -4.19 -3.79
CA SER A 386 22.83 -4.00 -4.25
C SER A 386 23.41 -2.65 -3.81
N ASN A 387 22.63 -1.58 -3.93
CA ASN A 387 23.06 -0.25 -3.48
C ASN A 387 23.29 -0.20 -1.96
N ALA A 388 22.45 -0.91 -1.18
CA ALA A 388 22.64 -1.04 0.27
C ALA A 388 23.94 -1.77 0.60
N ALA A 389 24.24 -2.88 -0.10
CA ALA A 389 25.49 -3.62 0.09
C ALA A 389 26.72 -2.79 -0.28
N ASP A 390 26.67 -2.06 -1.39
CA ASP A 390 27.74 -1.15 -1.82
C ASP A 390 27.98 -0.02 -0.81
N TYR A 391 26.92 0.53 -0.24
CA TYR A 391 27.02 1.56 0.80
C TYR A 391 27.64 0.99 2.09
N GLU A 392 27.22 -0.21 2.51
CA GLU A 392 27.79 -0.90 3.66
C GLU A 392 29.31 -1.09 3.49
N MET A 393 29.73 -1.60 2.34
CA MET A 393 31.15 -1.81 2.02
C MET A 393 31.94 -0.50 2.11
N LYS A 394 31.49 0.56 1.44
CA LYS A 394 32.14 1.88 1.48
C LYS A 394 32.19 2.47 2.89
N ARG A 395 31.16 2.21 3.71
CA ARG A 395 31.12 2.66 5.11
C ARG A 395 32.13 1.92 5.99
N ARG A 396 32.35 0.62 5.76
CA ARG A 396 33.37 -0.19 6.45
C ARG A 396 34.76 0.31 6.11
N ASP A 397 35.06 0.55 4.83
CA ASP A 397 36.35 1.02 4.39
C ASP A 397 36.73 2.36 5.02
N ARG A 398 35.81 3.33 5.02
CA ARG A 398 36.01 4.63 5.70
C ARG A 398 36.28 4.50 7.20
N LYS A 399 35.70 3.53 7.90
CA LYS A 399 35.94 3.29 9.33
C LYS A 399 37.35 2.71 9.54
N THR A 400 37.81 1.86 8.65
CA THR A 400 39.15 1.23 8.70
C THR A 400 40.22 2.27 8.45
N GLU A 401 40.08 3.16 7.45
CA GLU A 401 40.97 4.25 7.16
C GLU A 401 41.10 5.25 8.32
N ASN A 402 39.99 5.64 8.92
CA ASN A 402 39.99 6.56 10.07
C ASN A 402 40.56 5.90 11.35
N GLY A 403 40.42 4.57 11.51
CA GLY A 403 41.00 3.81 12.62
C GLY A 403 42.49 3.66 12.55
N THR A 404 43.06 3.62 11.33
CA THR A 404 44.49 3.53 11.10
C THR A 404 45.23 4.88 11.29
N MET A 405 44.56 6.01 11.12
CA MET A 405 45.14 7.34 11.35
C MET A 405 45.20 7.76 12.83
N GLY A 406 44.42 7.10 13.71
CA GLY A 406 44.34 7.40 15.15
C GLY A 406 45.39 6.67 16.02
N GLY A 407 46.23 5.80 15.46
CA GLY A 407 47.16 4.91 16.20
C GLY A 407 48.61 5.38 16.31
N GLY A 408 48.95 6.57 15.87
CA GLY A 408 50.30 7.12 15.98
C GLY A 408 50.61 7.74 17.34
N SER A 409 50.77 6.93 18.41
CA SER A 409 51.41 7.41 19.64
C SER A 409 52.87 7.70 19.41
N GLN A 410 53.25 8.95 19.38
CA GLN A 410 54.64 9.37 19.55
C GLN A 410 55.09 9.02 20.98
N LEU A 411 55.87 7.95 21.10
CA LEU A 411 56.72 7.74 22.26
C LEU A 411 57.86 8.75 22.17
N VAL A 412 57.81 9.82 22.94
CA VAL A 412 58.99 10.66 23.24
C VAL A 412 59.72 10.00 24.38
N ALA A 413 60.89 9.41 24.06
CA ALA A 413 61.86 8.99 25.07
C ALA A 413 62.61 10.22 25.57
N ILE A 414 62.62 10.41 26.89
CA ILE A 414 63.57 11.27 27.62
C ILE A 414 64.71 10.42 28.08
#